data_0401aaa44c04896583bbc16a84ecba33
#
_entry.id   0401aaa44c04896583bbc16a84ecba33
#
_cell.length_a   1.000
_cell.length_b   1.000
_cell.length_c   1.000
_cell.angle_alpha   90.00
_cell.angle_beta   90.00
_cell.angle_gamma   90.00
#
_symmetry.space_group_name_H-M   'P 1'
#
loop_
_entity.id
_entity.type
_entity.pdbx_description
1 polymer ?
#
loop_
_entity_poly.entity_id
_entity_poly.type
_entity_poly.pdbx_seq_one_letter_code
_entity_poly.pdbx_strand_id
1 'polypeptide(L)'
;MAMTAAGADALSPPQLAGQRVIYSYSGLTPPDSLISLIEHGEAAGVIFFGQNISSEAQIAGVIKQLDQAGASPLNPVQAPLLLMTDQEGGQVRRLPGRPYLSEKQIGANPLPQAETLATEAGQGAAANLRGVGMNVNLAPVLDVYRTAGDFDDQYGRSYSMDPDVVSVLGSNMIKAQQGGGVAATAKHFPGLGAAAADQNTDEGPVTLNLPLATIRSIDEVPFAAAIAAGVKLVMASWAVYPAIGARPAGLSPNVVQGELRDRLHFTGVTITDALEAGALEAFGSTQNRTLRAALAGMDLLLCAAQDVTQGQQASGELATAYSNGTLDGPAFLASVNRVIALRQSLK
;
A
#
# COMPACT_ATOMS: atom_id res chain seq x y z
N MET A 1 9.76 -24.69 21.87
CA MET A 1 10.33 -23.40 22.30
C MET A 1 9.82 -22.37 21.31
N ALA A 2 8.98 -21.44 21.72
CA ALA A 2 8.57 -20.34 20.83
C ALA A 2 9.78 -19.42 20.63
N MET A 3 10.29 -19.34 19.40
CA MET A 3 11.31 -18.33 19.06
C MET A 3 10.62 -16.95 19.17
N THR A 4 11.16 -16.10 20.01
CA THR A 4 10.77 -14.67 20.02
C THR A 4 11.32 -14.04 18.74
N ALA A 5 10.48 -13.32 17.98
CA ALA A 5 10.94 -12.56 16.82
C ALA A 5 12.10 -11.65 17.23
N ALA A 6 13.18 -11.68 16.46
CA ALA A 6 14.30 -10.76 16.67
C ALA A 6 13.79 -9.32 16.51
N GLY A 7 14.13 -8.44 17.44
CA GLY A 7 13.94 -7.00 17.26
C GLY A 7 14.82 -6.49 16.11
N ALA A 8 14.49 -5.31 15.55
CA ALA A 8 15.26 -4.74 14.43
C ALA A 8 16.77 -4.63 14.72
N ASP A 9 17.17 -4.43 15.97
CA ASP A 9 18.57 -4.29 16.38
C ASP A 9 19.42 -5.56 16.17
N ALA A 10 18.80 -6.73 15.97
CA ALA A 10 19.48 -8.01 15.75
C ALA A 10 19.58 -8.39 14.26
N LEU A 11 19.03 -7.59 13.37
CA LEU A 11 18.99 -7.87 11.94
C LEU A 11 20.20 -7.28 11.21
N SER A 12 20.71 -7.99 10.20
CA SER A 12 21.72 -7.46 9.29
C SER A 12 21.16 -6.34 8.40
N PRO A 13 22.00 -5.44 7.82
CA PRO A 13 21.52 -4.41 6.92
C PRO A 13 20.65 -4.91 5.75
N PRO A 14 20.97 -6.02 5.05
CA PRO A 14 20.08 -6.60 4.05
C PRO A 14 18.73 -7.04 4.60
N GLN A 15 18.70 -7.65 5.79
CA GLN A 15 17.46 -8.06 6.44
C GLN A 15 16.61 -6.86 6.87
N LEU A 16 17.24 -5.82 7.44
CA LEU A 16 16.55 -4.56 7.76
C LEU A 16 15.95 -3.90 6.53
N ALA A 17 16.71 -3.82 5.43
CA ALA A 17 16.26 -3.27 4.17
C ALA A 17 15.11 -4.09 3.57
N GLY A 18 15.23 -5.42 3.59
CA GLY A 18 14.20 -6.33 3.11
C GLY A 18 12.87 -6.18 3.83
N GLN A 19 12.88 -5.81 5.13
CA GLN A 19 11.61 -5.52 5.86
C GLN A 19 10.86 -4.29 5.31
N ARG A 20 11.43 -3.54 4.41
CA ARG A 20 10.85 -2.34 3.81
C ARG A 20 10.48 -2.52 2.33
N VAL A 21 10.59 -3.74 1.78
CA VAL A 21 10.34 -4.01 0.36
C VAL A 21 9.22 -5.02 0.18
N ILE A 22 8.22 -4.64 -0.63
CA ILE A 22 7.19 -5.53 -1.18
C ILE A 22 7.64 -5.90 -2.59
N TYR A 23 7.82 -7.18 -2.83
CA TYR A 23 8.28 -7.74 -4.11
C TYR A 23 7.11 -8.09 -5.03
N SER A 24 7.39 -8.19 -6.32
CA SER A 24 6.49 -8.78 -7.31
C SER A 24 7.27 -9.69 -8.26
N TYR A 25 6.56 -10.54 -8.98
CA TYR A 25 7.14 -11.47 -9.95
C TYR A 25 6.18 -11.70 -11.12
N SER A 26 6.69 -12.17 -12.25
CA SER A 26 5.89 -12.49 -13.43
C SER A 26 5.47 -13.96 -13.45
N GLY A 27 4.26 -14.24 -13.93
CA GLY A 27 3.73 -15.59 -14.11
C GLY A 27 3.13 -16.19 -12.85
N LEU A 28 2.82 -17.49 -12.91
CA LEU A 28 2.04 -18.20 -11.88
C LEU A 28 2.88 -18.78 -10.73
N THR A 29 4.19 -18.83 -10.90
CA THR A 29 5.12 -19.46 -9.94
C THR A 29 6.19 -18.48 -9.51
N PRO A 30 6.38 -18.24 -8.21
CA PRO A 30 7.46 -17.38 -7.74
C PRO A 30 8.82 -18.01 -8.09
N PRO A 31 9.78 -17.22 -8.57
CA PRO A 31 11.12 -17.73 -8.88
C PRO A 31 11.91 -18.05 -7.60
N ASP A 32 12.88 -18.97 -7.73
CA ASP A 32 13.74 -19.41 -6.62
C ASP A 32 14.49 -18.24 -5.95
N SER A 33 14.81 -17.21 -6.71
CA SER A 33 15.46 -15.99 -6.17
C SER A 33 14.59 -15.28 -5.15
N LEU A 34 13.26 -15.19 -5.37
CA LEU A 34 12.32 -14.61 -4.40
C LEU A 34 12.15 -15.51 -3.17
N ILE A 35 12.05 -16.82 -3.38
CA ILE A 35 11.97 -17.81 -2.29
C ILE A 35 13.20 -17.67 -1.38
N SER A 36 14.39 -17.61 -1.97
CA SER A 36 15.64 -17.45 -1.21
C SER A 36 15.68 -16.15 -0.38
N LEU A 37 15.24 -15.00 -0.94
CA LEU A 37 15.16 -13.75 -0.20
C LEU A 37 14.23 -13.87 1.02
N ILE A 38 13.08 -14.52 0.84
CA ILE A 38 12.12 -14.74 1.93
C ILE A 38 12.70 -15.66 3.00
N GLU A 39 13.37 -16.76 2.60
CA GLU A 39 14.03 -17.70 3.52
C GLU A 39 15.09 -17.07 4.40
N HIS A 40 15.76 -16.00 3.91
CA HIS A 40 16.78 -15.27 4.64
C HIS A 40 16.24 -14.03 5.40
N GLY A 41 14.93 -13.78 5.35
CA GLY A 41 14.32 -12.62 6.00
C GLY A 41 14.58 -11.30 5.30
N GLU A 42 14.81 -11.33 3.99
CA GLU A 42 15.15 -10.17 3.15
C GLU A 42 13.94 -9.68 2.30
N ALA A 43 12.71 -10.00 2.74
CA ALA A 43 11.48 -9.52 2.12
C ALA A 43 10.41 -9.25 3.19
N ALA A 44 9.69 -8.13 3.07
CA ALA A 44 8.53 -7.84 3.91
C ALA A 44 7.27 -8.56 3.41
N GLY A 45 7.12 -8.70 2.09
CA GLY A 45 5.94 -9.30 1.49
C GLY A 45 5.98 -9.34 -0.04
N VAL A 46 4.84 -9.73 -0.60
CA VAL A 46 4.64 -9.89 -2.05
C VAL A 46 3.30 -9.30 -2.45
N ILE A 47 3.27 -8.56 -3.57
CA ILE A 47 2.04 -8.14 -4.24
C ILE A 47 1.75 -9.11 -5.41
N PHE A 48 0.47 -9.48 -5.56
CA PHE A 48 -0.02 -10.31 -6.65
C PHE A 48 -0.91 -9.51 -7.60
N PHE A 49 -0.75 -9.77 -8.89
CA PHE A 49 -1.56 -9.25 -9.97
C PHE A 49 -2.41 -10.35 -10.62
N GLY A 50 -3.37 -9.98 -11.46
CA GLY A 50 -4.24 -10.95 -12.12
C GLY A 50 -3.48 -12.06 -12.87
N GLN A 51 -2.32 -11.75 -13.44
CA GLN A 51 -1.47 -12.74 -14.12
C GLN A 51 -0.79 -13.77 -13.20
N ASN A 52 -0.75 -13.50 -11.89
CA ASN A 52 -0.24 -14.46 -10.90
C ASN A 52 -1.33 -15.44 -10.45
N ILE A 53 -2.59 -15.24 -10.88
CA ILE A 53 -3.77 -15.92 -10.35
C ILE A 53 -4.51 -16.61 -11.48
N SER A 54 -4.38 -17.91 -11.60
CA SER A 54 -5.17 -18.73 -12.54
C SER A 54 -6.40 -19.37 -11.88
N SER A 55 -6.36 -19.56 -10.56
CA SER A 55 -7.46 -20.02 -9.71
C SER A 55 -7.16 -19.75 -8.24
N GLU A 56 -8.19 -19.78 -7.40
CA GLU A 56 -8.02 -19.68 -5.94
C GLU A 56 -7.12 -20.81 -5.39
N ALA A 57 -7.28 -22.03 -5.88
CA ALA A 57 -6.47 -23.16 -5.45
C ALA A 57 -4.99 -23.02 -5.85
N GLN A 58 -4.71 -22.47 -7.04
CA GLN A 58 -3.35 -22.24 -7.50
C GLN A 58 -2.67 -21.17 -6.64
N ILE A 59 -3.31 -20.01 -6.43
CA ILE A 59 -2.68 -18.93 -5.66
C ILE A 59 -2.54 -19.29 -4.18
N ALA A 60 -3.50 -20.03 -3.60
CA ALA A 60 -3.38 -20.56 -2.25
C ALA A 60 -2.19 -21.52 -2.11
N GLY A 61 -1.90 -22.31 -3.14
CA GLY A 61 -0.69 -23.14 -3.20
C GLY A 61 0.61 -22.33 -3.21
N VAL A 62 0.64 -21.25 -3.99
CA VAL A 62 1.77 -20.29 -4.02
C VAL A 62 1.95 -19.63 -2.65
N ILE A 63 0.89 -19.12 -2.06
CA ILE A 63 0.94 -18.47 -0.74
C ILE A 63 1.48 -19.44 0.32
N LYS A 64 1.02 -20.69 0.32
CA LYS A 64 1.57 -21.71 1.21
C LYS A 64 3.07 -21.95 1.01
N GLN A 65 3.57 -21.91 -0.22
CA GLN A 65 5.01 -22.01 -0.51
C GLN A 65 5.78 -20.81 0.05
N LEU A 66 5.25 -19.58 -0.11
CA LEU A 66 5.85 -18.37 0.44
C LEU A 66 5.86 -18.37 1.98
N ASP A 67 4.77 -18.82 2.61
CA ASP A 67 4.70 -18.97 4.07
C ASP A 67 5.71 -19.99 4.59
N GLN A 68 5.90 -21.11 3.88
CA GLN A 68 6.92 -22.10 4.20
C GLN A 68 8.33 -21.51 4.12
N ALA A 69 8.62 -20.73 3.08
CA ALA A 69 9.88 -20.01 2.96
C ALA A 69 10.06 -18.97 4.11
N GLY A 70 9.00 -18.26 4.46
CA GLY A 70 9.00 -17.31 5.58
C GLY A 70 9.22 -17.96 6.95
N ALA A 71 8.86 -19.23 7.10
CA ALA A 71 9.09 -20.04 8.29
C ALA A 71 10.49 -20.70 8.33
N SER A 72 11.36 -20.40 7.38
CA SER A 72 12.75 -20.91 7.34
C SER A 72 13.50 -20.61 8.63
N PRO A 73 14.31 -21.57 9.15
CA PRO A 73 15.19 -21.31 10.29
C PRO A 73 16.27 -20.27 10.00
N LEU A 74 16.52 -19.93 8.74
CA LEU A 74 17.44 -18.88 8.33
C LEU A 74 16.79 -17.48 8.40
N ASN A 75 15.46 -17.41 8.55
CA ASN A 75 14.74 -16.14 8.69
C ASN A 75 14.67 -15.73 10.16
N PRO A 76 15.38 -14.68 10.58
CA PRO A 76 15.31 -14.19 11.96
C PRO A 76 14.00 -13.46 12.27
N VAL A 77 13.25 -13.03 11.25
CA VAL A 77 11.99 -12.30 11.41
C VAL A 77 10.83 -13.30 11.40
N GLN A 78 10.48 -13.81 12.56
CA GLN A 78 9.38 -14.78 12.72
C GLN A 78 8.00 -14.08 12.74
N ALA A 79 7.65 -13.44 11.60
CA ALA A 79 6.38 -12.76 11.40
C ALA A 79 5.80 -13.11 10.01
N PRO A 80 4.46 -13.17 9.85
CA PRO A 80 3.83 -13.42 8.56
C PRO A 80 4.31 -12.45 7.48
N LEU A 81 4.39 -12.89 6.23
CA LEU A 81 4.62 -11.98 5.11
C LEU A 81 3.39 -11.09 4.89
N LEU A 82 3.60 -9.89 4.35
CA LEU A 82 2.51 -9.05 3.85
C LEU A 82 2.17 -9.55 2.43
N LEU A 83 1.09 -10.28 2.31
CA LEU A 83 0.63 -10.87 1.05
C LEU A 83 -0.58 -10.07 0.56
N MET A 84 -0.40 -9.33 -0.53
CA MET A 84 -1.33 -8.27 -0.92
C MET A 84 -1.74 -8.29 -2.38
N THR A 85 -2.86 -7.66 -2.65
CA THR A 85 -3.36 -7.38 -4.00
C THR A 85 -4.35 -6.22 -3.96
N ASP A 86 -4.77 -5.72 -5.14
CA ASP A 86 -5.86 -4.76 -5.29
C ASP A 86 -7.20 -5.51 -5.38
N GLN A 87 -7.97 -5.46 -4.34
CA GLN A 87 -9.32 -6.04 -4.27
C GLN A 87 -10.31 -4.94 -3.84
N GLU A 88 -10.39 -3.87 -4.67
CA GLU A 88 -11.24 -2.71 -4.43
C GLU A 88 -12.72 -3.05 -4.63
N GLY A 89 -13.02 -3.73 -5.69
CA GLY A 89 -14.37 -4.04 -6.17
C GLY A 89 -14.56 -3.61 -7.64
N GLY A 90 -15.71 -3.94 -8.23
CA GLY A 90 -16.00 -3.60 -9.62
C GLY A 90 -14.95 -4.12 -10.59
N GLN A 91 -14.30 -3.21 -11.32
CA GLN A 91 -13.27 -3.53 -12.31
C GLN A 91 -11.90 -3.83 -11.69
N VAL A 92 -11.61 -3.29 -10.49
CA VAL A 92 -10.32 -3.47 -9.82
C VAL A 92 -10.43 -4.58 -8.79
N ARG A 93 -10.37 -5.81 -9.29
CA ARG A 93 -10.36 -7.05 -8.53
C ARG A 93 -9.39 -8.02 -9.17
N ARG A 94 -8.31 -8.36 -8.47
CA ARG A 94 -7.31 -9.29 -9.01
C ARG A 94 -7.67 -10.75 -8.72
N LEU A 95 -8.26 -11.00 -7.53
CA LEU A 95 -8.79 -12.32 -7.19
C LEU A 95 -10.26 -12.41 -7.61
N PRO A 96 -10.71 -13.50 -8.27
CA PRO A 96 -12.14 -13.74 -8.51
C PRO A 96 -12.94 -13.71 -7.20
N GLY A 97 -14.17 -13.20 -7.24
CA GLY A 97 -15.03 -13.16 -6.06
C GLY A 97 -15.38 -11.74 -5.58
N ARG A 98 -15.63 -11.59 -4.29
CA ARG A 98 -16.08 -10.34 -3.68
C ARG A 98 -14.92 -9.35 -3.45
N PRO A 99 -15.20 -8.03 -3.35
CA PRO A 99 -16.50 -7.35 -3.50
C PRO A 99 -16.88 -7.22 -4.98
N TYR A 100 -18.19 -7.38 -5.30
CA TYR A 100 -18.65 -7.27 -6.69
C TYR A 100 -18.93 -5.84 -7.12
N LEU A 101 -19.48 -5.03 -6.20
CA LEU A 101 -19.78 -3.63 -6.47
C LEU A 101 -18.50 -2.80 -6.45
N SER A 102 -18.40 -1.84 -7.36
CA SER A 102 -17.38 -0.81 -7.29
C SER A 102 -17.73 0.23 -6.22
N GLU A 103 -16.74 1.01 -5.78
CA GLU A 103 -16.93 2.08 -4.82
C GLU A 103 -17.96 3.11 -5.33
N LYS A 104 -17.93 3.46 -6.62
CA LYS A 104 -18.92 4.33 -7.26
C LYS A 104 -20.34 3.76 -7.20
N GLN A 105 -20.50 2.44 -7.45
CA GLN A 105 -21.80 1.79 -7.35
C GLN A 105 -22.33 1.79 -5.91
N ILE A 106 -21.45 1.65 -4.93
CA ILE A 106 -21.81 1.76 -3.51
C ILE A 106 -22.24 3.19 -3.19
N GLY A 107 -21.41 4.19 -3.54
CA GLY A 107 -21.65 5.60 -3.26
C GLY A 107 -22.88 6.20 -3.97
N ALA A 108 -23.35 5.58 -5.05
CA ALA A 108 -24.57 6.00 -5.76
C ALA A 108 -25.89 5.72 -5.00
N ASN A 109 -25.83 4.99 -3.88
CA ASN A 109 -27.01 4.66 -3.05
C ASN A 109 -27.26 5.73 -1.98
N PRO A 110 -28.49 5.84 -1.45
CA PRO A 110 -28.74 6.62 -0.24
C PRO A 110 -27.83 6.18 0.91
N LEU A 111 -27.36 7.13 1.70
CA LEU A 111 -26.28 6.92 2.68
C LEU A 111 -26.48 5.69 3.59
N PRO A 112 -27.64 5.43 4.22
CA PRO A 112 -27.82 4.23 5.06
C PRO A 112 -27.64 2.91 4.30
N GLN A 113 -28.05 2.87 3.04
CA GLN A 113 -27.84 1.71 2.18
C GLN A 113 -26.36 1.60 1.75
N ALA A 114 -25.75 2.72 1.36
CA ALA A 114 -24.34 2.78 0.97
C ALA A 114 -23.41 2.33 2.11
N GLU A 115 -23.69 2.70 3.36
CA GLU A 115 -22.97 2.26 4.55
C GLU A 115 -23.02 0.73 4.73
N THR A 116 -24.21 0.15 4.55
CA THR A 116 -24.38 -1.30 4.59
C THR A 116 -23.56 -1.98 3.49
N LEU A 117 -23.65 -1.48 2.25
CA LEU A 117 -22.92 -2.01 1.10
C LEU A 117 -21.40 -1.87 1.25
N ALA A 118 -20.90 -0.75 1.81
CA ALA A 118 -19.48 -0.55 2.10
C ALA A 118 -18.97 -1.55 3.16
N THR A 119 -19.79 -1.81 4.19
CA THR A 119 -19.51 -2.84 5.21
C THR A 119 -19.45 -4.23 4.58
N GLU A 120 -20.43 -4.59 3.74
CA GLU A 120 -20.47 -5.87 3.02
C GLU A 120 -19.30 -6.02 2.05
N ALA A 121 -18.87 -4.92 1.39
CA ALA A 121 -17.70 -4.90 0.53
C ALA A 121 -16.43 -5.23 1.32
N GLY A 122 -16.22 -4.60 2.48
CA GLY A 122 -15.08 -4.87 3.36
C GLY A 122 -15.07 -6.31 3.88
N GLN A 123 -16.22 -6.82 4.34
CA GLN A 123 -16.37 -8.22 4.76
C GLN A 123 -16.10 -9.20 3.61
N GLY A 124 -16.62 -8.88 2.44
CA GLY A 124 -16.43 -9.70 1.24
C GLY A 124 -14.98 -9.73 0.77
N ALA A 125 -14.29 -8.59 0.76
CA ALA A 125 -12.87 -8.51 0.44
C ALA A 125 -12.03 -9.33 1.43
N ALA A 126 -12.30 -9.16 2.74
CA ALA A 126 -11.58 -9.90 3.77
C ALA A 126 -11.78 -11.41 3.66
N ALA A 127 -13.02 -11.87 3.49
CA ALA A 127 -13.32 -13.30 3.35
C ALA A 127 -12.64 -13.89 2.11
N ASN A 128 -12.69 -13.17 0.98
CA ASN A 128 -12.10 -13.62 -0.27
C ASN A 128 -10.57 -13.74 -0.18
N LEU A 129 -9.91 -12.70 0.31
CA LEU A 129 -8.45 -12.66 0.43
C LEU A 129 -7.92 -13.68 1.45
N ARG A 130 -8.55 -13.76 2.63
CA ARG A 130 -8.18 -14.76 3.62
C ARG A 130 -8.42 -16.19 3.14
N GLY A 131 -9.44 -16.41 2.30
CA GLY A 131 -9.72 -17.73 1.71
C GLY A 131 -8.54 -18.32 0.96
N VAL A 132 -7.67 -17.48 0.42
CA VAL A 132 -6.43 -17.90 -0.27
C VAL A 132 -5.16 -17.65 0.54
N GLY A 133 -5.26 -17.01 1.72
CA GLY A 133 -4.12 -16.72 2.61
C GLY A 133 -3.52 -15.32 2.46
N MET A 134 -4.13 -14.41 1.68
CA MET A 134 -3.73 -13.00 1.63
C MET A 134 -4.21 -12.25 2.88
N ASN A 135 -3.41 -11.30 3.35
CA ASN A 135 -3.64 -10.59 4.62
C ASN A 135 -3.58 -9.06 4.53
N VAL A 136 -3.35 -8.51 3.35
CA VAL A 136 -3.39 -7.06 3.08
C VAL A 136 -4.19 -6.81 1.81
N ASN A 137 -5.05 -5.80 1.83
CA ASN A 137 -5.74 -5.28 0.65
C ASN A 137 -5.30 -3.85 0.37
N LEU A 138 -4.92 -3.55 -0.87
CA LEU A 138 -4.64 -2.19 -1.32
C LEU A 138 -5.95 -1.46 -1.65
N ALA A 139 -6.83 -1.36 -0.65
CA ALA A 139 -8.15 -0.70 -0.67
C ALA A 139 -8.58 -0.32 0.77
N PRO A 140 -9.48 0.69 0.92
CA PRO A 140 -10.27 1.40 -0.10
C PRO A 140 -9.54 2.57 -0.76
N VAL A 141 -10.09 3.01 -1.90
CA VAL A 141 -9.76 4.31 -2.52
C VAL A 141 -10.55 5.39 -1.80
N LEU A 142 -9.87 6.43 -1.31
CA LEU A 142 -10.48 7.55 -0.59
C LEU A 142 -10.43 8.86 -1.37
N ASP A 143 -10.16 8.78 -2.66
CA ASP A 143 -10.04 9.92 -3.56
C ASP A 143 -11.42 10.52 -3.82
N VAL A 144 -11.57 11.83 -3.55
CA VAL A 144 -12.80 12.60 -3.73
C VAL A 144 -12.77 13.23 -5.11
N TYR A 145 -13.49 12.67 -6.10
CA TYR A 145 -13.47 13.21 -7.45
C TYR A 145 -14.20 14.57 -7.53
N ARG A 146 -13.84 15.40 -8.50
CA ARG A 146 -14.37 16.76 -8.67
C ARG A 146 -15.39 16.85 -9.80
N THR A 147 -15.17 16.08 -10.83
CA THR A 147 -16.01 16.04 -12.03
C THR A 147 -16.30 14.61 -12.40
N ALA A 148 -17.55 14.33 -12.80
CA ALA A 148 -17.90 12.99 -13.30
C ALA A 148 -17.00 12.63 -14.50
N GLY A 149 -16.32 11.48 -14.39
CA GLY A 149 -15.36 11.03 -15.37
C GLY A 149 -13.90 11.41 -15.06
N ASP A 150 -13.61 12.04 -13.93
CA ASP A 150 -12.23 12.17 -13.44
C ASP A 150 -11.55 10.79 -13.36
N PHE A 151 -10.20 10.75 -13.25
CA PHE A 151 -9.41 9.55 -13.43
C PHE A 151 -9.91 8.35 -12.61
N ASP A 152 -10.09 8.47 -11.32
CA ASP A 152 -10.59 7.36 -10.51
C ASP A 152 -12.09 7.09 -10.74
N ASP A 153 -12.89 8.15 -10.96
CA ASP A 153 -14.32 8.03 -11.16
C ASP A 153 -14.67 7.28 -12.46
N GLN A 154 -13.94 7.50 -13.57
CA GLN A 154 -14.19 6.79 -14.83
C GLN A 154 -14.03 5.26 -14.70
N TYR A 155 -13.18 4.80 -13.80
CA TYR A 155 -12.98 3.38 -13.48
C TYR A 155 -13.88 2.88 -12.34
N GLY A 156 -14.75 3.75 -11.82
CA GLY A 156 -15.64 3.42 -10.72
C GLY A 156 -14.95 3.25 -9.36
N ARG A 157 -13.77 3.85 -9.18
CA ARG A 157 -12.92 3.68 -7.99
C ARG A 157 -13.18 4.70 -6.88
N SER A 158 -13.99 5.73 -7.12
CA SER A 158 -14.32 6.76 -6.13
C SER A 158 -15.76 6.65 -5.66
N TYR A 159 -15.99 6.75 -4.36
CA TYR A 159 -17.35 6.70 -3.78
C TYR A 159 -18.20 7.91 -4.15
N SER A 160 -17.66 9.13 -4.05
CA SER A 160 -18.44 10.38 -4.16
C SER A 160 -17.58 11.61 -4.43
N MET A 161 -18.25 12.71 -4.83
CA MET A 161 -17.70 14.07 -4.81
C MET A 161 -17.80 14.74 -3.43
N ASP A 162 -18.50 14.11 -2.50
CA ASP A 162 -18.69 14.61 -1.13
C ASP A 162 -17.68 13.92 -0.20
N PRO A 163 -16.73 14.67 0.42
CA PRO A 163 -15.72 14.11 1.30
C PRO A 163 -16.29 13.44 2.55
N ASP A 164 -17.47 13.87 3.03
CA ASP A 164 -18.12 13.27 4.20
C ASP A 164 -18.68 11.89 3.83
N VAL A 165 -19.25 11.73 2.65
CA VAL A 165 -19.71 10.44 2.13
C VAL A 165 -18.52 9.47 1.96
N VAL A 166 -17.43 9.93 1.33
CA VAL A 166 -16.21 9.11 1.17
C VAL A 166 -15.65 8.70 2.53
N SER A 167 -15.66 9.62 3.51
CA SER A 167 -15.19 9.37 4.87
C SER A 167 -15.97 8.26 5.58
N VAL A 168 -17.29 8.31 5.49
CA VAL A 168 -18.19 7.32 6.14
C VAL A 168 -18.02 5.96 5.47
N LEU A 169 -18.10 5.90 4.13
CA LEU A 169 -18.06 4.64 3.39
C LEU A 169 -16.68 3.99 3.47
N GLY A 170 -15.61 4.76 3.29
CA GLY A 170 -14.24 4.27 3.44
C GLY A 170 -13.96 3.74 4.85
N SER A 171 -14.42 4.46 5.89
CA SER A 171 -14.29 4.01 7.28
C SER A 171 -15.02 2.69 7.56
N ASN A 172 -16.22 2.52 7.00
CA ASN A 172 -17.00 1.28 7.16
C ASN A 172 -16.31 0.10 6.47
N MET A 173 -15.80 0.28 5.25
CA MET A 173 -15.03 -0.74 4.55
C MET A 173 -13.76 -1.11 5.32
N ILE A 174 -12.98 -0.13 5.80
CA ILE A 174 -11.75 -0.34 6.58
C ILE A 174 -12.05 -1.19 7.84
N LYS A 175 -13.04 -0.77 8.65
CA LYS A 175 -13.39 -1.48 9.88
C LYS A 175 -13.83 -2.91 9.60
N ALA A 176 -14.68 -3.11 8.60
CA ALA A 176 -15.19 -4.43 8.23
C ALA A 176 -14.09 -5.35 7.72
N GLN A 177 -13.21 -4.84 6.85
CA GLN A 177 -12.09 -5.58 6.29
C GLN A 177 -11.07 -5.97 7.36
N GLN A 178 -10.67 -5.03 8.22
CA GLN A 178 -9.74 -5.30 9.32
C GLN A 178 -10.35 -6.20 10.40
N GLY A 179 -11.65 -6.06 10.67
CA GLY A 179 -12.41 -6.99 11.53
C GLY A 179 -12.42 -8.42 10.98
N GLY A 180 -12.33 -8.60 9.67
CA GLY A 180 -12.15 -9.88 8.99
C GLY A 180 -10.69 -10.38 8.95
N GLY A 181 -9.74 -9.64 9.54
CA GLY A 181 -8.32 -10.03 9.65
C GLY A 181 -7.46 -9.72 8.42
N VAL A 182 -7.89 -8.80 7.56
CA VAL A 182 -7.13 -8.30 6.41
C VAL A 182 -6.84 -6.81 6.61
N ALA A 183 -5.58 -6.42 6.63
CA ALA A 183 -5.20 -5.01 6.76
C ALA A 183 -5.70 -4.20 5.57
N ALA A 184 -6.26 -3.03 5.83
CA ALA A 184 -6.70 -2.07 4.84
C ALA A 184 -5.61 -1.05 4.52
N THR A 185 -5.63 -0.54 3.28
CA THR A 185 -4.76 0.52 2.80
C THR A 185 -5.60 1.65 2.25
N ALA A 186 -5.58 2.81 2.90
CA ALA A 186 -6.21 4.03 2.40
C ALA A 186 -5.35 4.66 1.31
N LYS A 187 -5.93 4.98 0.13
CA LYS A 187 -5.18 5.49 -1.02
C LYS A 187 -6.00 6.51 -1.83
N HIS A 188 -5.36 7.45 -2.52
CA HIS A 188 -3.92 7.73 -2.68
C HIS A 188 -3.59 9.08 -2.02
N PHE A 189 -3.00 9.06 -0.83
CA PHE A 189 -2.75 10.26 -0.02
C PHE A 189 -1.86 11.30 -0.74
N PRO A 190 -2.16 12.62 -0.66
CA PRO A 190 -3.21 13.29 0.13
C PRO A 190 -4.60 13.33 -0.53
N GLY A 191 -4.80 12.71 -1.69
CA GLY A 191 -6.03 12.58 -2.46
C GLY A 191 -5.79 12.86 -3.95
N LEU A 192 -6.03 11.86 -4.80
CA LEU A 192 -5.81 11.92 -6.26
C LEU A 192 -7.11 12.28 -7.02
N GLY A 193 -8.24 12.40 -6.33
CA GLY A 193 -9.57 12.50 -6.95
C GLY A 193 -9.82 13.72 -7.83
N ALA A 194 -8.95 14.75 -7.79
CA ALA A 194 -8.99 15.89 -8.69
C ALA A 194 -8.20 15.67 -10.00
N ALA A 195 -7.60 14.51 -10.20
CA ALA A 195 -6.91 14.17 -11.44
C ALA A 195 -7.95 14.00 -12.57
N ALA A 196 -7.76 14.72 -13.67
CA ALA A 196 -8.61 14.63 -14.85
C ALA A 196 -8.52 13.23 -15.50
N ALA A 197 -9.46 12.89 -16.36
CA ALA A 197 -9.59 11.56 -16.96
C ALA A 197 -8.31 11.03 -17.65
N ASP A 198 -7.49 11.92 -18.18
CA ASP A 198 -6.22 11.63 -18.86
C ASP A 198 -4.98 11.76 -17.95
N GLN A 199 -5.17 12.05 -16.68
CA GLN A 199 -4.08 12.22 -15.72
C GLN A 199 -3.84 10.93 -14.92
N ASN A 200 -3.03 10.04 -15.51
CA ASN A 200 -2.65 8.76 -14.92
C ASN A 200 -1.18 8.80 -14.45
N THR A 201 -0.97 8.65 -13.14
CA THR A 201 0.38 8.62 -12.56
C THR A 201 1.19 7.40 -12.95
N ASP A 202 0.56 6.30 -13.36
CA ASP A 202 1.26 5.12 -13.89
C ASP A 202 1.89 5.40 -15.27
N GLU A 203 1.31 6.33 -16.04
CA GLU A 203 1.74 6.66 -17.39
C GLU A 203 2.67 7.87 -17.45
N GLY A 204 2.50 8.84 -16.54
CA GLY A 204 3.29 10.06 -16.56
C GLY A 204 3.09 11.01 -15.39
N PRO A 205 3.82 12.13 -15.37
CA PRO A 205 3.72 13.12 -14.30
C PRO A 205 2.34 13.78 -14.24
N VAL A 206 1.76 13.84 -13.05
CA VAL A 206 0.50 14.53 -12.75
C VAL A 206 0.77 15.64 -11.74
N THR A 207 0.25 16.84 -11.99
CA THR A 207 0.34 17.98 -11.07
C THR A 207 -1.06 18.50 -10.77
N LEU A 208 -1.43 18.49 -9.49
CA LEU A 208 -2.71 18.96 -8.99
C LEU A 208 -2.54 20.34 -8.35
N ASN A 209 -2.85 21.41 -9.11
CA ASN A 209 -2.72 22.80 -8.68
C ASN A 209 -3.89 23.22 -7.78
N LEU A 210 -4.02 22.57 -6.63
CA LEU A 210 -5.07 22.84 -5.66
C LEU A 210 -4.55 23.77 -4.55
N PRO A 211 -5.37 24.71 -4.04
CA PRO A 211 -5.04 25.45 -2.84
C PRO A 211 -4.88 24.51 -1.63
N LEU A 212 -3.93 24.80 -0.74
CA LEU A 212 -3.71 24.01 0.47
C LEU A 212 -5.00 23.84 1.32
N ALA A 213 -5.79 24.91 1.41
CA ALA A 213 -7.08 24.87 2.11
C ALA A 213 -8.04 23.83 1.49
N THR A 214 -8.06 23.72 0.16
CA THR A 214 -8.89 22.74 -0.55
C THR A 214 -8.40 21.31 -0.30
N ILE A 215 -7.10 21.06 -0.40
CA ILE A 215 -6.50 19.76 -0.10
C ILE A 215 -6.92 19.32 1.31
N ARG A 216 -6.76 20.18 2.32
CA ARG A 216 -7.05 19.87 3.71
C ARG A 216 -8.54 19.75 4.03
N SER A 217 -9.42 20.49 3.34
CA SER A 217 -10.86 20.52 3.63
C SER A 217 -11.68 19.56 2.77
N ILE A 218 -11.08 18.94 1.75
CA ILE A 218 -11.76 18.01 0.86
C ILE A 218 -10.96 16.70 0.74
N ASP A 219 -9.71 16.79 0.24
CA ASP A 219 -8.95 15.59 -0.14
C ASP A 219 -8.47 14.77 1.07
N GLU A 220 -8.02 15.45 2.13
CA GLU A 220 -7.50 14.79 3.34
C GLU A 220 -8.56 14.44 4.38
N VAL A 221 -9.81 14.94 4.23
CA VAL A 221 -10.91 14.64 5.18
C VAL A 221 -11.18 13.14 5.28
N PRO A 222 -11.28 12.38 4.17
CA PRO A 222 -11.47 10.93 4.25
C PRO A 222 -10.27 10.18 4.88
N PHE A 223 -9.05 10.70 4.70
CA PHE A 223 -7.87 10.10 5.33
C PHE A 223 -7.85 10.33 6.84
N ALA A 224 -8.26 11.52 7.32
CA ALA A 224 -8.44 11.75 8.75
C ALA A 224 -9.48 10.78 9.36
N ALA A 225 -10.58 10.54 8.66
CA ALA A 225 -11.60 9.57 9.07
C ALA A 225 -11.07 8.12 9.04
N ALA A 226 -10.28 7.75 8.04
CA ALA A 226 -9.64 6.44 7.95
C ALA A 226 -8.63 6.20 9.08
N ILE A 227 -7.86 7.22 9.45
CA ILE A 227 -6.93 7.17 10.59
C ILE A 227 -7.71 6.97 11.89
N ALA A 228 -8.81 7.72 12.10
CA ALA A 228 -9.69 7.54 13.24
C ALA A 228 -10.37 6.16 13.26
N ALA A 229 -10.62 5.55 12.09
CA ALA A 229 -11.10 4.18 11.94
C ALA A 229 -10.02 3.11 12.19
N GLY A 230 -8.77 3.50 12.41
CA GLY A 230 -7.66 2.62 12.72
C GLY A 230 -7.04 1.92 11.51
N VAL A 231 -7.06 2.57 10.33
CA VAL A 231 -6.44 2.03 9.11
C VAL A 231 -4.99 1.65 9.35
N LYS A 232 -4.57 0.49 8.84
CA LYS A 232 -3.22 -0.04 9.07
C LYS A 232 -2.18 0.55 8.12
N LEU A 233 -2.56 0.77 6.85
CA LEU A 233 -1.66 1.34 5.85
C LEU A 233 -2.28 2.57 5.18
N VAL A 234 -1.40 3.51 4.79
CA VAL A 234 -1.73 4.63 3.90
C VAL A 234 -0.76 4.62 2.73
N MET A 235 -1.29 4.59 1.51
CA MET A 235 -0.51 4.66 0.28
C MET A 235 -0.44 6.11 -0.19
N ALA A 236 0.79 6.60 -0.44
CA ALA A 236 1.01 7.92 -0.99
C ALA A 236 0.89 7.93 -2.52
N SER A 237 0.25 8.97 -3.05
CA SER A 237 0.14 9.23 -4.49
C SER A 237 1.48 9.59 -5.14
N TRP A 238 1.59 9.41 -6.46
CA TRP A 238 2.67 9.95 -7.27
C TRP A 238 2.36 11.31 -7.91
N ALA A 239 1.19 11.90 -7.66
CA ALA A 239 0.91 13.26 -8.09
C ALA A 239 1.73 14.29 -7.28
N VAL A 240 2.01 15.43 -7.92
CA VAL A 240 2.64 16.61 -7.29
C VAL A 240 1.56 17.55 -6.81
N TYR A 241 1.68 18.05 -5.58
CA TYR A 241 0.79 19.02 -4.96
C TYR A 241 1.60 20.30 -4.63
N PRO A 242 1.70 21.28 -5.56
CA PRO A 242 2.61 22.43 -5.40
C PRO A 242 2.37 23.25 -4.14
N ALA A 243 1.14 23.26 -3.62
CA ALA A 243 0.80 23.95 -2.37
C ALA A 243 1.43 23.31 -1.11
N ILE A 244 1.92 22.05 -1.20
CA ILE A 244 2.60 21.34 -0.11
C ILE A 244 4.09 21.17 -0.45
N GLY A 245 4.40 20.77 -1.68
CA GLY A 245 5.78 20.54 -2.12
C GLY A 245 5.91 20.31 -3.61
N ALA A 246 7.14 20.47 -4.13
CA ALA A 246 7.44 20.39 -5.56
C ALA A 246 7.77 18.97 -6.06
N ARG A 247 7.56 17.95 -5.24
CA ARG A 247 7.85 16.55 -5.58
C ARG A 247 6.58 15.72 -5.50
N PRO A 248 6.51 14.57 -6.20
CA PRO A 248 5.45 13.59 -5.99
C PRO A 248 5.25 13.30 -4.51
N ALA A 249 4.00 13.10 -4.07
CA ALA A 249 3.64 13.01 -2.66
C ALA A 249 4.50 11.98 -1.90
N GLY A 250 4.69 10.76 -2.44
CA GLY A 250 5.52 9.73 -1.82
C GLY A 250 7.03 10.02 -1.82
N LEU A 251 7.50 11.08 -2.52
CA LEU A 251 8.89 11.58 -2.47
C LEU A 251 9.02 12.91 -1.71
N SER A 252 7.95 13.38 -1.08
CA SER A 252 7.88 14.68 -0.40
C SER A 252 7.83 14.52 1.12
N PRO A 253 8.89 14.91 1.86
CA PRO A 253 8.84 14.93 3.33
C PRO A 253 7.71 15.82 3.86
N ASN A 254 7.38 16.92 3.16
CA ASN A 254 6.28 17.79 3.56
C ASN A 254 4.92 17.08 3.54
N VAL A 255 4.71 16.16 2.58
CA VAL A 255 3.49 15.36 2.49
C VAL A 255 3.54 14.24 3.52
N VAL A 256 4.60 13.42 3.52
CA VAL A 256 4.65 12.20 4.33
C VAL A 256 4.84 12.53 5.81
N GLN A 257 5.80 13.38 6.16
CA GLN A 257 6.01 13.77 7.55
C GLN A 257 5.07 14.92 7.96
N GLY A 258 5.05 16.03 7.20
CA GLY A 258 4.31 17.21 7.57
C GLY A 258 2.78 17.01 7.61
N GLU A 259 2.18 16.55 6.49
CA GLU A 259 0.71 16.40 6.45
C GLU A 259 0.26 15.09 7.10
N LEU A 260 0.84 13.94 6.73
CA LEU A 260 0.33 12.65 7.19
C LEU A 260 0.73 12.33 8.65
N ARG A 261 2.02 12.47 8.99
CA ARG A 261 2.52 12.13 10.33
C ARG A 261 2.23 13.20 11.38
N ASP A 262 2.65 14.44 11.10
CA ASP A 262 2.62 15.50 12.12
C ASP A 262 1.21 16.10 12.25
N ARG A 263 0.54 16.40 11.13
CA ARG A 263 -0.78 17.05 11.17
C ARG A 263 -1.93 16.06 11.37
N LEU A 264 -1.96 14.94 10.64
CA LEU A 264 -3.02 13.93 10.76
C LEU A 264 -2.72 12.84 11.80
N HIS A 265 -1.53 12.86 12.40
CA HIS A 265 -1.10 11.94 13.47
C HIS A 265 -1.18 10.46 13.08
N PHE A 266 -0.91 10.12 11.81
CA PHE A 266 -0.87 8.73 11.38
C PHE A 266 0.34 8.00 11.96
N THR A 267 0.10 6.93 12.69
CA THR A 267 1.14 6.11 13.34
C THR A 267 1.33 4.74 12.68
N GLY A 268 0.45 4.37 11.73
CA GLY A 268 0.53 3.12 10.99
C GLY A 268 1.65 3.09 9.93
N VAL A 269 1.59 2.13 9.03
CA VAL A 269 2.61 1.92 7.98
C VAL A 269 2.28 2.74 6.74
N THR A 270 3.24 3.52 6.25
CA THR A 270 3.14 4.16 4.94
C THR A 270 3.69 3.25 3.86
N ILE A 271 3.02 3.17 2.73
CA ILE A 271 3.46 2.41 1.55
C ILE A 271 3.49 3.32 0.33
N THR A 272 4.50 3.20 -0.53
CA THR A 272 4.50 3.88 -1.81
C THR A 272 3.46 3.28 -2.74
N ASP A 273 3.03 4.03 -3.73
CA ASP A 273 2.50 3.44 -4.95
C ASP A 273 3.64 2.77 -5.76
N ALA A 274 3.34 2.18 -6.92
CA ALA A 274 4.28 1.43 -7.74
C ALA A 274 5.55 2.24 -8.09
N LEU A 275 6.74 1.75 -7.73
CA LEU A 275 8.00 2.47 -7.95
C LEU A 275 8.39 2.60 -9.43
N GLU A 276 7.84 1.77 -10.31
CA GLU A 276 8.06 1.83 -11.76
C GLU A 276 7.16 2.85 -12.47
N ALA A 277 6.18 3.46 -11.79
CA ALA A 277 5.22 4.39 -12.36
C ALA A 277 5.88 5.47 -13.22
N GLY A 278 5.24 5.81 -14.36
CA GLY A 278 5.72 6.82 -15.30
C GLY A 278 5.90 8.22 -14.70
N ALA A 279 5.12 8.56 -13.68
CA ALA A 279 5.28 9.79 -12.91
C ALA A 279 6.68 9.94 -12.27
N LEU A 280 7.39 8.84 -12.09
CA LEU A 280 8.73 8.82 -11.47
C LEU A 280 9.87 8.74 -12.50
N GLU A 281 9.61 8.76 -13.79
CA GLU A 281 10.65 8.61 -14.81
C GLU A 281 11.78 9.63 -14.66
N ALA A 282 11.46 10.89 -14.39
CA ALA A 282 12.44 11.95 -14.17
C ALA A 282 13.32 11.76 -12.92
N PHE A 283 12.96 10.84 -12.03
CA PHE A 283 13.73 10.53 -10.81
C PHE A 283 14.72 9.37 -10.99
N GLY A 284 14.86 8.88 -12.23
CA GLY A 284 15.89 7.94 -12.65
C GLY A 284 15.63 6.49 -12.23
N SER A 285 16.68 5.79 -11.77
CA SER A 285 16.64 4.36 -11.49
C SER A 285 15.79 4.01 -10.26
N THR A 286 15.46 2.72 -10.12
CA THR A 286 14.80 2.17 -8.92
C THR A 286 15.51 2.57 -7.64
N GLN A 287 16.85 2.52 -7.61
CA GLN A 287 17.65 2.91 -6.45
C GLN A 287 17.42 4.37 -6.06
N ASN A 288 17.43 5.30 -7.04
CA ASN A 288 17.20 6.72 -6.80
C ASN A 288 15.77 7.00 -6.29
N ARG A 289 14.76 6.34 -6.87
CA ARG A 289 13.36 6.45 -6.43
C ARG A 289 13.20 5.92 -5.02
N THR A 290 13.79 4.77 -4.73
CA THR A 290 13.85 4.13 -3.41
C THR A 290 14.44 5.04 -2.34
N LEU A 291 15.66 5.57 -2.60
CA LEU A 291 16.33 6.46 -1.64
C LEU A 291 15.48 7.71 -1.35
N ARG A 292 14.89 8.31 -2.38
CA ARG A 292 14.05 9.51 -2.22
C ARG A 292 12.77 9.22 -1.42
N ALA A 293 12.11 8.09 -1.67
CA ALA A 293 10.93 7.66 -0.92
C ALA A 293 11.29 7.38 0.56
N ALA A 294 12.41 6.71 0.80
CA ALA A 294 12.91 6.47 2.16
C ALA A 294 13.25 7.78 2.90
N LEU A 295 13.90 8.74 2.24
CA LEU A 295 14.19 10.07 2.78
C LEU A 295 12.91 10.91 3.01
N ALA A 296 11.84 10.67 2.25
CA ALA A 296 10.55 11.29 2.51
C ALA A 296 9.83 10.71 3.73
N GLY A 297 10.26 9.53 4.22
CA GLY A 297 9.70 8.86 5.39
C GLY A 297 8.70 7.76 5.07
N MET A 298 8.68 7.24 3.83
CA MET A 298 7.90 6.05 3.47
C MET A 298 8.46 4.83 4.19
N ASP A 299 7.59 3.96 4.71
CA ASP A 299 8.01 2.74 5.42
C ASP A 299 8.21 1.57 4.46
N LEU A 300 7.22 1.30 3.60
CA LEU A 300 7.23 0.23 2.61
C LEU A 300 7.39 0.78 1.21
N LEU A 301 8.21 0.10 0.42
CA LEU A 301 8.43 0.38 -0.99
C LEU A 301 7.77 -0.70 -1.84
N LEU A 302 6.83 -0.31 -2.69
CA LEU A 302 6.07 -1.22 -3.55
C LEU A 302 6.80 -1.40 -4.89
N CYS A 303 7.55 -2.49 -5.01
CA CYS A 303 8.25 -2.90 -6.24
C CYS A 303 7.30 -3.75 -7.08
N ALA A 304 6.50 -3.11 -7.94
CA ALA A 304 5.38 -3.72 -8.66
C ALA A 304 5.66 -4.01 -10.15
N ALA A 305 6.92 -3.85 -10.60
CA ALA A 305 7.33 -4.10 -11.99
C ALA A 305 7.24 -5.58 -12.42
N GLN A 306 6.77 -6.47 -11.53
CA GLN A 306 6.66 -7.91 -11.78
C GLN A 306 8.03 -8.55 -12.10
N ASP A 307 9.07 -7.97 -11.53
CA ASP A 307 10.46 -8.40 -11.63
C ASP A 307 11.12 -8.33 -10.23
N VAL A 308 11.59 -9.46 -9.75
CA VAL A 308 12.30 -9.58 -8.46
C VAL A 308 13.53 -8.67 -8.41
N THR A 309 14.16 -8.42 -9.57
CA THR A 309 15.34 -7.53 -9.68
C THR A 309 15.04 -6.11 -9.19
N GLN A 310 13.84 -5.59 -9.43
CA GLN A 310 13.44 -4.27 -8.93
C GLN A 310 13.50 -4.23 -7.40
N GLY A 311 12.93 -5.23 -6.73
CA GLY A 311 12.98 -5.33 -5.28
C GLY A 311 14.39 -5.51 -4.72
N GLN A 312 15.24 -6.29 -5.41
CA GLN A 312 16.64 -6.45 -5.03
C GLN A 312 17.42 -5.13 -5.15
N GLN A 313 17.17 -4.35 -6.20
CA GLN A 313 17.75 -3.01 -6.37
C GLN A 313 17.30 -2.06 -5.26
N ALA A 314 16.02 -2.07 -4.90
CA ALA A 314 15.46 -1.26 -3.82
C ALA A 314 16.08 -1.67 -2.47
N SER A 315 16.09 -2.96 -2.14
CA SER A 315 16.67 -3.48 -0.90
C SER A 315 18.16 -3.18 -0.79
N GLY A 316 18.92 -3.39 -1.86
CA GLY A 316 20.36 -3.09 -1.92
C GLY A 316 20.68 -1.61 -1.68
N GLU A 317 19.88 -0.69 -2.27
CA GLU A 317 20.02 0.75 -2.01
C GLU A 317 19.73 1.11 -0.56
N LEU A 318 18.63 0.59 0.01
CA LEU A 318 18.29 0.83 1.41
C LEU A 318 19.38 0.33 2.35
N ALA A 319 19.91 -0.88 2.13
CA ALA A 319 21.00 -1.46 2.94
C ALA A 319 22.28 -0.61 2.85
N THR A 320 22.64 -0.15 1.65
CA THR A 320 23.79 0.72 1.42
C THR A 320 23.62 2.07 2.10
N ALA A 321 22.47 2.73 1.87
CA ALA A 321 22.20 4.04 2.42
C ALA A 321 22.06 4.05 3.97
N TYR A 322 21.57 2.97 4.54
CA TYR A 322 21.59 2.76 6.01
C TYR A 322 23.02 2.58 6.52
N SER A 323 23.80 1.70 5.89
CA SER A 323 25.16 1.36 6.34
C SER A 323 26.14 2.53 6.26
N ASN A 324 25.97 3.41 5.26
CA ASN A 324 26.86 4.58 5.06
C ASN A 324 26.36 5.86 5.73
N GLY A 325 25.20 5.80 6.44
CA GLY A 325 24.64 6.95 7.17
C GLY A 325 23.90 7.98 6.29
N THR A 326 23.61 7.68 5.02
CA THR A 326 22.77 8.52 4.14
C THR A 326 21.34 8.56 4.65
N LEU A 327 20.82 7.44 5.16
CA LEU A 327 19.56 7.36 5.89
C LEU A 327 19.85 7.47 7.39
N ASP A 328 19.07 8.29 8.08
CA ASP A 328 19.12 8.41 9.54
C ASP A 328 18.80 7.07 10.19
N GLY A 329 19.74 6.54 10.98
CA GLY A 329 19.62 5.21 11.57
C GLY A 329 18.39 5.02 12.45
N PRO A 330 18.14 5.90 13.45
CA PRO A 330 16.93 5.86 14.26
C PRO A 330 15.63 5.91 13.47
N ALA A 331 15.51 6.78 12.46
CA ALA A 331 14.32 6.89 11.61
C ALA A 331 14.14 5.63 10.75
N PHE A 332 15.24 5.07 10.23
CA PHE A 332 15.22 3.82 9.47
C PHE A 332 14.71 2.65 10.32
N LEU A 333 15.26 2.48 11.51
CA LEU A 333 14.82 1.43 12.44
C LEU A 333 13.38 1.63 12.91
N ALA A 334 12.93 2.86 13.10
CA ALA A 334 11.54 3.16 13.42
C ALA A 334 10.58 2.69 12.29
N SER A 335 10.95 2.88 11.01
CA SER A 335 10.21 2.37 9.86
C SER A 335 10.18 0.83 9.85
N VAL A 336 11.31 0.18 10.03
CA VAL A 336 11.41 -1.30 10.12
C VAL A 336 10.52 -1.83 11.24
N ASN A 337 10.56 -1.21 12.42
CA ASN A 337 9.76 -1.63 13.58
C ASN A 337 8.25 -1.48 13.33
N ARG A 338 7.80 -0.42 12.64
CA ARG A 338 6.38 -0.29 12.25
C ARG A 338 5.94 -1.42 11.32
N VAL A 339 6.77 -1.78 10.35
CA VAL A 339 6.46 -2.88 9.43
C VAL A 339 6.43 -4.23 10.15
N ILE A 340 7.42 -4.53 10.99
CA ILE A 340 7.44 -5.78 11.78
C ILE A 340 6.24 -5.86 12.72
N ALA A 341 5.87 -4.76 13.38
CA ALA A 341 4.69 -4.69 14.25
C ALA A 341 3.39 -4.94 13.47
N LEU A 342 3.25 -4.37 12.27
CA LEU A 342 2.13 -4.65 11.37
C LEU A 342 2.09 -6.15 11.04
N ARG A 343 3.18 -6.73 10.56
CA ARG A 343 3.29 -8.16 10.22
C ARG A 343 2.88 -9.06 11.40
N GLN A 344 3.34 -8.75 12.61
CA GLN A 344 3.00 -9.50 13.82
C GLN A 344 1.53 -9.40 14.22
N SER A 345 0.85 -8.31 13.81
CA SER A 345 -0.58 -8.10 14.10
C SER A 345 -1.51 -8.89 13.17
N LEU A 346 -0.99 -9.50 12.09
CA LEU A 346 -1.76 -10.18 11.03
C LEU A 346 -1.65 -11.72 11.14
N LYS A 347 -1.82 -12.26 12.34
CA LYS A 347 -1.77 -13.71 12.62
C LYS A 347 -3.07 -14.41 12.27
#